data_01b9a9313e188b19845d5e10d18a8276
#
_entry.id   01b9a9313e188b19845d5e10d18a8276
#
_cell.length_a   1.000
_cell.length_b   1.000
_cell.length_c   1.000
_cell.angle_alpha   90.00
_cell.angle_beta   90.00
_cell.angle_gamma   90.00
#
_symmetry.space_group_name_H-M   'P 1'
#
loop_
_entity.id
_entity.type
_entity.pdbx_description
1 polymer ?
#
loop_
_entity_poly.entity_id
_entity_poly.type
_entity_poly.pdbx_seq_one_letter_code
_entity_poly.pdbx_strand_id
1 'polypeptide(L)'
;MYIVVSDYTNEKVDIYKSVSFDKAFQSRASAIDFAASSYQKFFDGMPSDEAARYENATRINTDSYVDFCGCALTPYPEYVIGAAVDNGEDNHMYYMVFEVEE
;
A
#
# COMPACT_ATOMS: atom_id res chain seq x y z
N MET A 1 1.17 7.86 17.98
CA MET A 1 0.58 6.61 17.47
C MET A 1 0.74 6.53 15.96
N TYR A 2 0.92 5.33 15.44
CA TYR A 2 1.08 5.09 14.01
C TYR A 2 -0.01 4.13 13.56
N ILE A 3 -0.68 4.45 12.45
CA ILE A 3 -1.70 3.58 11.88
C ILE A 3 -1.25 3.03 10.54
N VAL A 4 -1.65 1.80 10.25
CA VAL A 4 -1.42 1.18 8.95
C VAL A 4 -2.74 1.15 8.19
N VAL A 5 -2.71 1.66 6.97
CA VAL A 5 -3.87 1.76 6.09
C VAL A 5 -3.50 1.08 4.77
N SER A 6 -4.40 0.29 4.24
CA SER A 6 -4.22 -0.32 2.93
C SER A 6 -5.14 0.32 1.89
N ASP A 7 -4.69 0.37 0.66
CA ASP A 7 -5.45 0.85 -0.50
C ASP A 7 -5.31 -0.18 -1.62
N TYR A 8 -6.41 -0.79 -2.00
CA TYR A 8 -6.43 -1.91 -2.93
C TYR A 8 -7.41 -1.65 -4.07
N THR A 9 -6.94 -1.84 -5.29
CA THR A 9 -7.76 -1.85 -6.49
C THR A 9 -7.43 -3.11 -7.29
N ASN A 10 -8.45 -3.85 -7.67
CA ASN A 10 -8.33 -4.99 -8.58
C ASN A 10 -9.56 -5.03 -9.47
N GLU A 11 -9.37 -4.60 -10.70
CA GLU A 11 -10.44 -4.47 -11.67
C GLU A 11 -11.09 -5.81 -12.04
N LYS A 12 -10.33 -6.90 -12.01
CA LYS A 12 -10.84 -8.24 -12.34
C LYS A 12 -11.96 -8.72 -11.42
N VAL A 13 -11.94 -8.27 -10.16
CA VAL A 13 -12.93 -8.67 -9.15
C VAL A 13 -13.79 -7.49 -8.71
N ASP A 14 -13.82 -6.42 -9.49
CA ASP A 14 -14.63 -5.23 -9.25
C ASP A 14 -14.36 -4.56 -7.89
N ILE A 15 -13.09 -4.57 -7.46
CA ILE A 15 -12.67 -3.84 -6.26
C ILE A 15 -11.95 -2.57 -6.71
N TYR A 16 -12.50 -1.41 -6.34
CA TYR A 16 -11.95 -0.11 -6.69
C TYR A 16 -11.69 0.71 -5.44
N LYS A 17 -10.44 1.16 -5.27
CA LYS A 17 -10.02 2.06 -4.19
C LYS A 17 -10.56 1.65 -2.82
N SER A 18 -10.43 0.36 -2.53
CA SER A 18 -10.82 -0.16 -1.21
C SER A 18 -9.76 0.23 -0.20
N VAL A 19 -10.10 1.21 0.63
CA VAL A 19 -9.22 1.73 1.66
C VAL A 19 -9.66 1.16 3.01
N SER A 20 -8.73 0.54 3.72
CA SER A 20 -9.01 -0.10 5.00
C SER A 20 -8.01 0.31 6.06
N PHE A 21 -8.52 0.58 7.26
CA PHE A 21 -7.69 0.69 8.46
C PHE A 21 -7.34 -0.72 8.91
N ASP A 22 -6.05 -1.03 8.98
CA ASP A 22 -5.61 -2.38 9.33
C ASP A 22 -5.26 -2.52 10.80
N LYS A 23 -4.39 -1.65 11.32
CA LYS A 23 -3.94 -1.75 12.70
C LYS A 23 -3.27 -0.47 13.16
N ALA A 24 -3.26 -0.24 14.49
CA ALA A 24 -2.56 0.86 15.12
C ALA A 24 -1.39 0.34 15.98
N PHE A 25 -0.33 1.14 16.06
CA PHE A 25 0.90 0.80 16.80
C PHE A 25 1.40 2.04 17.53
N GLN A 26 2.06 1.80 18.67
CA GLN A 26 2.76 2.88 19.38
C GLN A 26 4.13 3.19 18.75
N SER A 27 4.75 2.20 18.12
CA SER A 27 6.08 2.30 17.52
C SER A 27 6.00 2.43 16.01
N ARG A 28 6.75 3.39 15.46
CA ARG A 28 6.90 3.55 14.01
C ARG A 28 7.50 2.29 13.37
N ALA A 29 8.52 1.73 14.00
CA ALA A 29 9.18 0.52 13.48
C ALA A 29 8.21 -0.67 13.41
N SER A 30 7.39 -0.86 14.43
CA SER A 30 6.39 -1.93 14.44
C SER A 30 5.33 -1.73 13.35
N ALA A 31 4.90 -0.50 13.12
CA ALA A 31 3.95 -0.19 12.06
C ALA A 31 4.55 -0.48 10.67
N ILE A 32 5.79 -0.10 10.45
CA ILE A 32 6.49 -0.36 9.18
C ILE A 32 6.66 -1.87 8.96
N ASP A 33 7.07 -2.61 9.99
CA ASP A 33 7.20 -4.06 9.90
C ASP A 33 5.87 -4.73 9.57
N PHE A 34 4.80 -4.28 10.18
CA PHE A 34 3.45 -4.78 9.87
C PHE A 34 3.05 -4.50 8.43
N ALA A 35 3.29 -3.29 7.94
CA ALA A 35 2.97 -2.91 6.57
C ALA A 35 3.76 -3.75 5.56
N ALA A 36 5.06 -3.92 5.77
CA ALA A 36 5.92 -4.72 4.90
C ALA A 36 5.52 -6.20 4.92
N SER A 37 5.23 -6.76 6.09
CA SER A 37 4.79 -8.15 6.23
C SER A 37 3.43 -8.38 5.57
N SER A 38 2.51 -7.42 5.70
CA SER A 38 1.19 -7.50 5.09
C SER A 38 1.29 -7.49 3.57
N TYR A 39 2.15 -6.65 3.02
CA TYR A 39 2.42 -6.60 1.60
C TYR A 39 2.98 -7.93 1.08
N GLN A 40 3.93 -8.52 1.81
CA GLN A 40 4.50 -9.81 1.45
C GLN A 40 3.45 -10.93 1.49
N LYS A 41 2.61 -10.95 2.49
CA LYS A 41 1.51 -11.92 2.61
C LYS A 41 0.51 -11.78 1.46
N PHE A 42 0.24 -10.55 1.04
CA PHE A 42 -0.63 -10.30 -0.11
C PHE A 42 -0.06 -10.95 -1.37
N PHE A 43 1.24 -10.79 -1.61
CA PHE A 43 1.92 -11.43 -2.73
C PHE A 43 1.89 -12.95 -2.63
N ASP A 44 2.22 -13.48 -1.46
CA ASP A 44 2.30 -14.93 -1.24
C ASP A 44 0.96 -15.63 -1.41
N GLY A 45 -0.13 -14.90 -1.18
CA GLY A 45 -1.48 -15.43 -1.33
C GLY A 45 -2.06 -15.33 -2.73
N MET A 46 -1.35 -14.73 -3.68
CA MET A 46 -1.86 -14.58 -5.04
C MET A 46 -1.74 -15.86 -5.86
N PRO A 47 -2.70 -16.11 -6.78
CA PRO A 47 -2.48 -17.07 -7.85
C PRO A 47 -1.25 -16.69 -8.69
N SER A 48 -0.57 -17.69 -9.26
CA SER A 48 0.70 -17.45 -9.96
C SER A 48 0.59 -16.51 -11.16
N ASP A 49 -0.52 -16.51 -11.87
CA ASP A 49 -0.75 -15.61 -13.01
C ASP A 49 -0.91 -14.14 -12.54
N GLU A 50 -1.57 -13.93 -11.42
CA GLU A 50 -1.67 -12.60 -10.80
C GLU A 50 -0.31 -12.13 -10.29
N ALA A 51 0.41 -12.99 -9.58
CA ALA A 51 1.73 -12.67 -9.05
C ALA A 51 2.70 -12.27 -10.16
N ALA A 52 2.64 -12.93 -11.31
CA ALA A 52 3.48 -12.61 -12.46
C ALA A 52 3.26 -11.18 -12.97
N ARG A 53 2.02 -10.70 -12.95
CA ARG A 53 1.72 -9.30 -13.31
C ARG A 53 2.38 -8.32 -12.36
N TYR A 54 2.35 -8.61 -11.06
CA TYR A 54 2.95 -7.75 -10.03
C TYR A 54 4.48 -7.82 -10.02
N GLU A 55 5.09 -8.90 -10.51
CA GLU A 55 6.56 -8.97 -10.64
C GLU A 55 7.12 -7.88 -11.55
N ASN A 56 6.37 -7.49 -12.57
CA ASN A 56 6.76 -6.46 -13.52
C ASN A 56 6.11 -5.10 -13.21
N ALA A 57 5.44 -4.99 -12.08
CA ALA A 57 4.75 -3.78 -11.70
C ALA A 57 5.71 -2.71 -11.21
N THR A 58 5.26 -1.46 -11.27
CA THR A 58 5.97 -0.36 -10.66
C THR A 58 5.95 -0.51 -9.14
N ARG A 59 7.13 -0.47 -8.53
CA ARG A 59 7.24 -0.50 -7.06
C ARG A 59 7.01 0.91 -6.52
N ILE A 60 6.23 0.98 -5.46
CA ILE A 60 5.87 2.26 -4.84
C ILE A 60 6.53 2.32 -3.46
N ASN A 61 7.25 3.39 -3.22
CA ASN A 61 7.79 3.74 -1.90
C ASN A 61 7.25 5.12 -1.50
N THR A 62 7.64 5.60 -0.33
CA THR A 62 7.15 6.88 0.19
C THR A 62 7.40 8.03 -0.79
N ASP A 63 8.61 8.13 -1.35
CA ASP A 63 8.96 9.23 -2.24
C ASP A 63 8.17 9.16 -3.56
N SER A 64 8.13 8.00 -4.19
CA SER A 64 7.39 7.84 -5.44
C SER A 64 5.88 8.01 -5.26
N TYR A 65 5.34 7.63 -4.11
CA TYR A 65 3.93 7.84 -3.79
C TYR A 65 3.61 9.33 -3.67
N VAL A 66 4.44 10.09 -2.99
CA VAL A 66 4.25 11.54 -2.84
C VAL A 66 4.33 12.23 -4.21
N ASP A 67 5.28 11.85 -5.04
CA ASP A 67 5.41 12.38 -6.40
C ASP A 67 4.20 12.04 -7.26
N PHE A 68 3.75 10.80 -7.21
CA PHE A 68 2.64 10.29 -8.02
C PHE A 68 1.31 10.89 -7.61
N CYS A 69 1.04 11.00 -6.31
CA CYS A 69 -0.23 11.50 -5.79
C CYS A 69 -0.30 13.03 -5.70
N GLY A 70 0.80 13.71 -6.04
CA GLY A 70 0.80 15.17 -6.14
C GLY A 70 0.60 15.90 -4.84
N CYS A 71 1.35 15.57 -3.85
CA CYS A 71 1.58 16.38 -2.62
C CYS A 71 0.39 17.13 -1.98
N ALA A 72 -0.82 16.94 -2.43
CA ALA A 72 -1.97 17.59 -1.84
C ALA A 72 -2.52 16.86 -0.62
N LEU A 73 -1.98 15.69 -0.30
CA LEU A 73 -2.46 14.88 0.81
C LEU A 73 -1.76 15.25 2.10
N THR A 74 -2.53 15.71 3.06
CA THR A 74 -2.10 15.89 4.43
C THR A 74 -3.00 14.99 5.30
N PRO A 75 -2.42 14.17 6.21
CA PRO A 75 -0.99 14.02 6.49
C PRO A 75 -0.25 13.22 5.41
N TYR A 76 1.05 13.46 5.33
CA TYR A 76 1.91 12.65 4.47
C TYR A 76 2.17 11.29 5.13
N PRO A 77 2.24 10.22 4.34
CA PRO A 77 2.60 8.92 4.90
C PRO A 77 4.07 8.91 5.35
N GLU A 78 4.29 8.28 6.50
CA GLU A 78 5.65 8.04 7.01
C GLU A 78 6.36 6.93 6.23
N TYR A 79 5.58 6.03 5.64
CA TYR A 79 6.11 4.89 4.92
C TYR A 79 5.05 4.38 3.96
N VAL A 80 5.46 4.01 2.75
CA VAL A 80 4.60 3.35 1.77
C VAL A 80 5.35 2.18 1.17
N ILE A 81 4.68 1.04 1.08
CA ILE A 81 5.16 -0.11 0.31
C ILE A 81 4.00 -0.61 -0.55
N GLY A 82 4.27 -0.87 -1.82
CA GLY A 82 3.24 -1.34 -2.70
C GLY A 82 3.71 -1.56 -4.12
N ALA A 83 2.78 -1.91 -4.96
CA ALA A 83 3.00 -2.09 -6.38
C ALA A 83 1.77 -1.66 -7.18
N ALA A 84 2.01 -1.10 -8.34
CA ALA A 84 0.97 -0.70 -9.29
C ALA A 84 1.20 -1.38 -10.63
N VAL A 85 0.17 -2.04 -11.13
CA VAL A 85 0.16 -2.70 -12.44
C VAL A 85 -0.58 -1.80 -13.42
N ASP A 86 -0.11 -1.76 -14.66
CA ASP A 86 -0.78 -1.03 -15.74
C ASP A 86 -1.07 0.44 -15.38
N ASN A 87 -0.01 1.19 -15.11
CA ASN A 87 -0.03 2.62 -14.72
C ASN A 87 -0.75 2.96 -13.40
N GLY A 88 -1.19 1.94 -12.67
CA GLY A 88 -1.74 2.12 -11.33
C GLY A 88 -3.24 2.38 -11.27
N GLU A 89 -3.90 2.53 -12.39
CA GLU A 89 -5.34 2.79 -12.40
C GLU A 89 -6.16 1.52 -12.20
N ASP A 90 -5.71 0.43 -12.80
CA ASP A 90 -6.48 -0.82 -12.87
C ASP A 90 -6.20 -1.77 -11.71
N ASN A 91 -4.96 -1.85 -11.28
CA ASN A 91 -4.57 -2.76 -10.19
C ASN A 91 -3.43 -2.16 -9.37
N HIS A 92 -3.66 -2.03 -8.08
CA HIS A 92 -2.60 -1.65 -7.16
C HIS A 92 -2.88 -2.18 -5.76
N MET A 93 -1.82 -2.31 -4.99
CA MET A 93 -1.91 -2.60 -3.56
C MET A 93 -0.85 -1.79 -2.84
N TYR A 94 -1.28 -0.92 -1.95
CA TYR A 94 -0.41 -0.09 -1.13
C TYR A 94 -0.70 -0.34 0.33
N TYR A 95 0.36 -0.43 1.14
CA TYR A 95 0.26 -0.35 2.59
C TYR A 95 0.99 0.91 3.03
N MET A 96 0.31 1.73 3.81
CA MET A 96 0.79 3.05 4.21
C MET A 96 0.79 3.17 5.72
N VAL A 97 1.81 3.85 6.25
CA VAL A 97 1.89 4.15 7.67
C VAL A 97 1.74 5.66 7.83
N PHE A 98 0.81 6.05 8.69
CA PHE A 98 0.60 7.46 9.04
C PHE A 98 0.84 7.68 10.53
N GLU A 99 1.48 8.78 10.87
CA GLU A 99 1.54 9.23 12.25
C GLU A 99 0.28 10.03 12.57
N VAL A 100 -0.36 9.68 13.68
CA VAL A 100 -1.56 10.39 14.15
C VAL A 100 -1.35 10.86 15.58
N GLU A 101 -1.90 12.02 15.89
CA GLU A 101 -1.86 12.55 17.26
C GLU A 101 -2.81 11.76 18.15
N GLU A 102 -2.37 11.53 19.37
CA GLU A 102 -3.17 10.85 20.40
C GLU A 102 -4.09 11.81 21.15
#